data_eaa350f7bf65885d1ba9983fe8d129b6
#
_entry.id   eaa350f7bf65885d1ba9983fe8d129b6
#
_cell.length_a   1.000
_cell.length_b   1.000
_cell.length_c   1.000
_cell.angle_alpha   90.00
_cell.angle_beta   90.00
_cell.angle_gamma   90.00
#
_symmetry.space_group_name_H-M   'P 1'
#
loop_
_entity.id
_entity.type
_entity.pdbx_description
1 polymer ?
#
loop_
_entity_poly.entity_id
_entity_poly.type
_entity_poly.pdbx_seq_one_letter_code
_entity_poly.pdbx_strand_id
1 'polypeptide(L)'
;MLLRLPTSLSEAQECMAEGAVPIGGATLVWATWQRDGFPEQALSLRDLPEANAIGREALGAAVVLNRIDDQLPETLRRAASSVGTGAVRRTATVGGNIVGSTLRCLLPAALVLDARATVLEPDNVYETDLAEVLAKRHLLLGLRWREPIASAYYKEPGEAGGPPPLVVATAVHGDGDGRTRLRVAVRDGYEVLSDSAVCDADTEEVLHTLRRTAVGGLHAAAWEVVRRQVTELLARPAIR
;
A
#
# COMPACT_ATOMS: atom_id res chain seq x y z
N MET A 1 -9.51 -12.74 -25.36
CA MET A 1 -9.72 -12.29 -23.97
C MET A 1 -11.06 -11.57 -23.87
N LEU A 2 -11.97 -12.05 -23.03
CA LEU A 2 -13.20 -11.37 -22.66
C LEU A 2 -12.95 -10.55 -21.38
N LEU A 3 -13.23 -9.25 -21.38
CA LEU A 3 -13.14 -8.40 -20.19
C LEU A 3 -14.50 -8.37 -19.49
N ARG A 4 -14.55 -8.85 -18.24
CA ARG A 4 -15.73 -8.83 -17.36
C ARG A 4 -15.68 -7.59 -16.47
N LEU A 5 -16.77 -6.86 -16.39
CA LEU A 5 -16.92 -5.62 -15.62
C LEU A 5 -18.11 -5.72 -14.68
N PRO A 6 -18.00 -6.50 -13.58
CA PRO A 6 -19.09 -6.67 -12.64
C PRO A 6 -19.46 -5.35 -11.96
N THR A 7 -20.74 -5.20 -11.68
CA THR A 7 -21.34 -4.05 -10.98
C THR A 7 -21.78 -4.41 -9.56
N SER A 8 -21.71 -5.70 -9.20
CA SER A 8 -22.01 -6.21 -7.86
C SER A 8 -20.99 -7.24 -7.40
N LEU A 9 -20.90 -7.45 -6.08
CA LEU A 9 -20.04 -8.48 -5.48
C LEU A 9 -20.39 -9.88 -6.00
N SER A 10 -21.67 -10.20 -6.13
CA SER A 10 -22.13 -11.50 -6.64
C SER A 10 -21.64 -11.76 -8.07
N GLU A 11 -21.79 -10.77 -8.97
CA GLU A 11 -21.27 -10.89 -10.34
C GLU A 11 -19.74 -11.05 -10.36
N ALA A 12 -19.02 -10.34 -9.47
CA ALA A 12 -17.58 -10.46 -9.37
C ALA A 12 -17.15 -11.86 -8.88
N GLN A 13 -17.86 -12.41 -7.92
CA GLN A 13 -17.66 -13.77 -7.41
C GLN A 13 -17.92 -14.83 -8.49
N GLU A 14 -19.00 -14.69 -9.26
CA GLU A 14 -19.30 -15.55 -10.40
C GLU A 14 -18.16 -15.52 -11.43
N CYS A 15 -17.68 -14.32 -11.81
CA CYS A 15 -16.54 -14.19 -12.71
C CYS A 15 -15.27 -14.89 -12.20
N MET A 16 -15.01 -14.82 -10.89
CA MET A 16 -13.87 -15.51 -10.26
C MET A 16 -14.06 -17.03 -10.29
N ALA A 17 -15.27 -17.52 -9.98
CA ALA A 17 -15.59 -18.94 -10.04
C ALA A 17 -15.45 -19.53 -11.46
N GLU A 18 -15.72 -18.71 -12.49
CA GLU A 18 -15.49 -19.05 -13.90
C GLU A 18 -14.01 -18.95 -14.34
N GLY A 19 -13.10 -18.58 -13.43
CA GLY A 19 -11.66 -18.52 -13.69
C GLY A 19 -11.18 -17.21 -14.33
N ALA A 20 -11.95 -16.12 -14.25
CA ALA A 20 -11.51 -14.83 -14.77
C ALA A 20 -10.30 -14.28 -13.98
N VAL A 21 -9.26 -13.86 -14.70
CA VAL A 21 -8.01 -13.37 -14.10
C VAL A 21 -8.16 -11.90 -13.70
N PRO A 22 -7.91 -11.53 -12.42
CA PRO A 22 -8.02 -10.15 -11.97
C PRO A 22 -7.08 -9.19 -12.72
N ILE A 23 -7.60 -8.04 -13.14
CA ILE A 23 -6.84 -6.98 -13.77
C ILE A 23 -7.21 -5.62 -13.15
N GLY A 24 -6.20 -4.85 -12.75
CA GLY A 24 -6.37 -3.44 -12.39
C GLY A 24 -6.26 -2.53 -13.62
N GLY A 25 -5.41 -1.51 -13.55
CA GLY A 25 -5.17 -0.58 -14.66
C GLY A 25 -4.31 -1.11 -15.80
N ALA A 26 -3.98 -2.38 -15.83
CA ALA A 26 -3.18 -3.07 -16.86
C ALA A 26 -1.75 -2.51 -17.11
N THR A 27 -1.29 -1.54 -16.35
CA THR A 27 -0.01 -0.84 -16.56
C THR A 27 1.24 -1.74 -16.51
N LEU A 28 1.10 -2.93 -15.95
CA LEU A 28 2.17 -3.93 -15.85
C LEU A 28 1.83 -5.21 -16.60
N VAL A 29 0.65 -5.76 -16.37
CA VAL A 29 0.27 -7.07 -16.91
C VAL A 29 0.09 -7.07 -18.43
N TRP A 30 -0.22 -5.92 -19.02
CA TRP A 30 -0.45 -5.81 -20.47
C TRP A 30 0.77 -6.29 -21.28
N ALA A 31 1.97 -5.79 -20.94
CA ALA A 31 3.20 -6.20 -21.62
C ALA A 31 3.52 -7.70 -21.41
N THR A 32 3.22 -8.23 -20.22
CA THR A 32 3.36 -9.65 -19.92
C THR A 32 2.41 -10.48 -20.79
N TRP A 33 1.14 -10.10 -20.85
CA TRP A 33 0.15 -10.82 -21.65
C TRP A 33 0.38 -10.73 -23.16
N GLN A 34 0.93 -9.61 -23.64
CA GLN A 34 1.33 -9.50 -25.05
C GLN A 34 2.44 -10.50 -25.41
N ARG A 35 3.35 -10.78 -24.47
CA ARG A 35 4.45 -11.72 -24.69
C ARG A 35 4.03 -13.17 -24.45
N ASP A 36 3.31 -13.44 -23.38
CA ASP A 36 3.06 -14.80 -22.84
C ASP A 36 1.66 -15.33 -23.19
N GLY A 37 0.81 -14.49 -23.81
CA GLY A 37 -0.58 -14.81 -24.15
C GLY A 37 -1.59 -14.17 -23.20
N PHE A 38 -2.77 -13.84 -23.75
CA PHE A 38 -3.88 -13.29 -22.97
C PHE A 38 -4.69 -14.40 -22.33
N PRO A 39 -5.22 -14.20 -21.09
CA PRO A 39 -6.17 -15.12 -20.51
C PRO A 39 -7.48 -15.15 -21.33
N GLU A 40 -8.26 -16.22 -21.21
CA GLU A 40 -9.57 -16.31 -21.85
C GLU A 40 -10.51 -15.21 -21.36
N GLN A 41 -10.54 -15.01 -20.02
CA GLN A 41 -11.33 -14.00 -19.35
C GLN A 41 -10.47 -13.18 -18.38
N ALA A 42 -10.74 -11.89 -18.31
CA ALA A 42 -10.17 -10.98 -17.31
C ALA A 42 -11.30 -10.28 -16.54
N LEU A 43 -11.09 -10.07 -15.23
CA LEU A 43 -12.02 -9.43 -14.32
C LEU A 43 -11.46 -8.08 -13.88
N SER A 44 -12.19 -6.98 -14.13
CA SER A 44 -11.85 -5.67 -13.59
C SER A 44 -12.93 -5.16 -12.65
N LEU A 45 -12.52 -4.74 -11.46
CA LEU A 45 -13.41 -4.19 -10.43
C LEU A 45 -13.72 -2.69 -10.62
N ARG A 46 -13.40 -2.13 -11.80
CA ARG A 46 -13.52 -0.69 -12.06
C ARG A 46 -14.95 -0.15 -11.93
N ASP A 47 -15.96 -0.97 -12.17
CA ASP A 47 -17.36 -0.59 -12.12
C ASP A 47 -18.05 -1.08 -10.83
N LEU A 48 -17.30 -1.73 -9.93
CA LEU A 48 -17.79 -2.21 -8.64
C LEU A 48 -17.71 -1.07 -7.59
N PRO A 49 -18.84 -0.62 -7.01
CA PRO A 49 -18.85 0.52 -6.08
C PRO A 49 -17.92 0.34 -4.87
N GLU A 50 -17.91 -0.84 -4.24
CA GLU A 50 -17.09 -1.13 -3.06
C GLU A 50 -15.59 -1.01 -3.36
N ALA A 51 -15.18 -1.41 -4.57
CA ALA A 51 -13.78 -1.31 -5.00
C ALA A 51 -13.36 0.12 -5.40
N ASN A 52 -14.30 1.05 -5.52
CA ASN A 52 -14.07 2.44 -5.91
C ASN A 52 -14.34 3.45 -4.79
N ALA A 53 -14.67 2.97 -3.59
CA ALA A 53 -14.93 3.81 -2.43
C ALA A 53 -13.67 4.57 -2.00
N ILE A 54 -13.83 5.87 -1.68
CA ILE A 54 -12.81 6.72 -1.07
C ILE A 54 -13.40 7.34 0.19
N GLY A 55 -12.78 7.09 1.32
CA GLY A 55 -13.17 7.65 2.62
C GLY A 55 -11.94 7.91 3.48
N ARG A 56 -12.11 8.65 4.59
CA ARG A 56 -10.99 9.00 5.48
C ARG A 56 -10.21 7.80 5.99
N GLU A 57 -10.88 6.67 6.20
CA GLU A 57 -10.33 5.43 6.76
C GLU A 57 -10.55 4.22 5.84
N ALA A 58 -10.83 4.45 4.57
CA ALA A 58 -11.08 3.39 3.59
C ALA A 58 -10.66 3.80 2.19
N LEU A 59 -10.16 2.84 1.42
CA LEU A 59 -9.74 3.05 0.03
C LEU A 59 -9.96 1.78 -0.79
N GLY A 60 -10.78 1.89 -1.82
CA GLY A 60 -11.08 0.79 -2.73
C GLY A 60 -9.88 0.41 -3.62
N ALA A 61 -9.77 -0.88 -3.92
CA ALA A 61 -8.63 -1.39 -4.69
C ALA A 61 -8.65 -1.02 -6.18
N ALA A 62 -9.82 -0.70 -6.74
CA ALA A 62 -9.96 -0.23 -8.12
C ALA A 62 -9.74 1.28 -8.27
N VAL A 63 -9.64 2.04 -7.18
CA VAL A 63 -9.33 3.47 -7.22
C VAL A 63 -8.02 3.69 -7.97
N VAL A 64 -8.03 4.56 -8.99
CA VAL A 64 -6.83 4.95 -9.73
C VAL A 64 -6.00 5.95 -8.92
N LEU A 65 -4.68 5.85 -9.03
CA LEU A 65 -3.76 6.55 -8.13
C LEU A 65 -3.85 8.08 -8.19
N ASN A 66 -4.27 8.65 -9.30
CA ASN A 66 -4.45 10.10 -9.43
C ASN A 66 -5.71 10.65 -8.72
N ARG A 67 -6.59 9.77 -8.18
CA ARG A 67 -7.74 10.17 -7.36
C ARG A 67 -7.42 10.24 -5.86
N ILE A 68 -6.20 9.84 -5.48
CA ILE A 68 -5.73 9.90 -4.09
C ILE A 68 -5.30 11.34 -3.79
N ASP A 69 -6.11 12.07 -3.04
CA ASP A 69 -5.99 13.49 -2.75
C ASP A 69 -5.76 13.80 -1.26
N ASP A 70 -5.97 15.04 -0.85
CA ASP A 70 -5.72 15.55 0.49
C ASP A 70 -6.73 15.09 1.56
N GLN A 71 -7.80 14.40 1.19
CA GLN A 71 -8.73 13.76 2.14
C GLN A 71 -8.12 12.50 2.76
N LEU A 72 -7.05 11.97 2.16
CA LEU A 72 -6.37 10.75 2.61
C LEU A 72 -5.06 11.08 3.36
N PRO A 73 -4.57 10.17 4.22
CA PRO A 73 -3.31 10.35 4.95
C PRO A 73 -2.14 10.73 4.04
N GLU A 74 -1.28 11.64 4.54
CA GLU A 74 -0.11 12.15 3.78
C GLU A 74 0.72 11.03 3.16
N THR A 75 0.92 9.95 3.90
CA THR A 75 1.72 8.80 3.44
C THR A 75 1.13 8.15 2.18
N LEU A 76 -0.19 7.95 2.10
CA LEU A 76 -0.85 7.39 0.90
C LEU A 76 -0.80 8.34 -0.28
N ARG A 77 -1.08 9.61 -0.05
CA ARG A 77 -1.06 10.64 -1.08
C ARG A 77 0.33 10.77 -1.71
N ARG A 78 1.38 10.86 -0.89
CA ARG A 78 2.76 10.93 -1.37
C ARG A 78 3.20 9.64 -2.06
N ALA A 79 2.82 8.49 -1.52
CA ALA A 79 3.09 7.20 -2.16
C ALA A 79 2.48 7.14 -3.56
N ALA A 80 1.19 7.46 -3.69
CA ALA A 80 0.50 7.45 -4.98
C ALA A 80 1.11 8.43 -5.98
N SER A 81 1.40 9.68 -5.56
CA SER A 81 2.01 10.70 -6.43
C SER A 81 3.42 10.32 -6.91
N SER A 82 4.13 9.44 -6.18
CA SER A 82 5.47 8.97 -6.50
C SER A 82 5.51 7.84 -7.55
N VAL A 83 4.35 7.28 -7.94
CA VAL A 83 4.27 6.17 -8.90
C VAL A 83 4.34 6.69 -10.33
N GLY A 84 5.36 6.29 -11.08
CA GLY A 84 5.49 6.51 -12.51
C GLY A 84 5.17 7.93 -12.97
N THR A 85 4.63 8.04 -14.19
CA THR A 85 4.20 9.31 -14.78
C THR A 85 2.74 9.62 -14.45
N GLY A 86 2.29 10.85 -14.74
CA GLY A 86 0.87 11.21 -14.64
C GLY A 86 -0.04 10.32 -15.49
N ALA A 87 0.43 9.87 -16.66
CA ALA A 87 -0.32 8.93 -17.50
C ALA A 87 -0.49 7.57 -16.80
N VAL A 88 0.56 7.04 -16.19
CA VAL A 88 0.50 5.80 -15.40
C VAL A 88 -0.49 5.93 -14.24
N ARG A 89 -0.45 7.03 -13.49
CA ARG A 89 -1.34 7.23 -12.34
C ARG A 89 -2.83 7.36 -12.68
N ARG A 90 -3.16 7.75 -13.91
CA ARG A 90 -4.56 7.79 -14.39
C ARG A 90 -5.16 6.40 -14.67
N THR A 91 -4.32 5.37 -14.73
CA THR A 91 -4.75 3.99 -15.02
C THR A 91 -4.35 3.00 -13.94
N ALA A 92 -3.16 3.15 -13.34
CA ALA A 92 -2.71 2.29 -12.24
C ALA A 92 -3.64 2.40 -11.04
N THR A 93 -4.00 1.26 -10.45
CA THR A 93 -4.93 1.17 -9.33
C THR A 93 -4.21 0.84 -8.03
N VAL A 94 -4.86 1.11 -6.91
CA VAL A 94 -4.39 0.77 -5.56
C VAL A 94 -4.08 -0.72 -5.46
N GLY A 95 -5.03 -1.59 -5.78
CA GLY A 95 -4.84 -3.05 -5.72
C GLY A 95 -3.74 -3.52 -6.66
N GLY A 96 -3.72 -3.00 -7.91
CA GLY A 96 -2.67 -3.31 -8.87
C GLY A 96 -1.27 -2.91 -8.38
N ASN A 97 -1.14 -1.81 -7.64
CA ASN A 97 0.14 -1.39 -7.08
C ASN A 97 0.57 -2.23 -5.87
N ILE A 98 -0.36 -2.58 -4.97
CA ILE A 98 -0.04 -3.33 -3.75
C ILE A 98 0.20 -4.81 -4.05
N VAL A 99 -0.68 -5.46 -4.82
CA VAL A 99 -0.64 -6.90 -5.06
C VAL A 99 0.10 -7.26 -6.35
N GLY A 100 -0.17 -6.53 -7.43
CA GLY A 100 0.33 -6.87 -8.77
C GLY A 100 1.73 -6.32 -9.09
N SER A 101 2.12 -5.20 -8.50
CA SER A 101 3.42 -4.56 -8.79
C SER A 101 4.56 -5.17 -7.98
N THR A 102 5.70 -5.40 -8.61
CA THR A 102 6.94 -5.73 -7.90
C THR A 102 7.48 -4.56 -7.07
N LEU A 103 7.24 -3.33 -7.52
CA LEU A 103 7.71 -2.12 -6.82
C LEU A 103 6.86 -1.73 -5.61
N ARG A 104 5.60 -2.10 -5.57
CA ARG A 104 4.69 -1.95 -4.41
C ARG A 104 4.84 -0.63 -3.66
N CYS A 105 4.85 0.50 -4.37
CA CYS A 105 5.13 1.82 -3.76
C CYS A 105 4.10 2.22 -2.67
N LEU A 106 2.85 1.75 -2.78
CA LEU A 106 1.80 1.99 -1.79
C LEU A 106 1.88 1.04 -0.59
N LEU A 107 2.55 -0.11 -0.72
CA LEU A 107 2.58 -1.11 0.36
C LEU A 107 3.20 -0.56 1.66
N PRO A 108 4.36 0.12 1.65
CA PRO A 108 4.89 0.72 2.87
C PRO A 108 3.91 1.70 3.53
N ALA A 109 3.20 2.50 2.72
CA ALA A 109 2.19 3.42 3.23
C ALA A 109 1.00 2.69 3.88
N ALA A 110 0.51 1.61 3.27
CA ALA A 110 -0.57 0.81 3.84
C ALA A 110 -0.14 0.08 5.13
N LEU A 111 1.09 -0.42 5.20
CA LEU A 111 1.64 -1.10 6.39
C LEU A 111 1.75 -0.16 7.60
N VAL A 112 2.22 1.08 7.40
CA VAL A 112 2.33 2.03 8.52
C VAL A 112 0.97 2.55 8.97
N LEU A 113 -0.05 2.51 8.12
CA LEU A 113 -1.42 2.81 8.51
C LEU A 113 -2.09 1.65 9.28
N ASP A 114 -1.40 0.53 9.48
CA ASP A 114 -1.98 -0.70 10.02
C ASP A 114 -3.22 -1.15 9.25
N ALA A 115 -3.15 -1.01 7.92
CA ALA A 115 -4.30 -1.22 7.08
C ALA A 115 -4.72 -2.70 7.07
N ARG A 116 -6.01 -2.94 7.31
CA ARG A 116 -6.66 -4.22 7.08
C ARG A 116 -7.12 -4.29 5.63
N ALA A 117 -6.98 -5.45 5.03
CA ALA A 117 -7.38 -5.71 3.66
C ALA A 117 -8.75 -6.38 3.64
N THR A 118 -9.66 -5.86 2.83
CA THR A 118 -10.88 -6.58 2.44
C THR A 118 -10.57 -7.39 1.18
N VAL A 119 -10.80 -8.68 1.25
CA VAL A 119 -10.52 -9.65 0.18
C VAL A 119 -11.82 -10.13 -0.43
N LEU A 120 -11.83 -10.29 -1.76
CA LEU A 120 -12.90 -10.92 -2.50
C LEU A 120 -12.44 -12.31 -2.97
N GLU A 121 -13.21 -13.33 -2.59
CA GLU A 121 -13.08 -14.71 -3.07
C GLU A 121 -14.41 -15.17 -3.73
N PRO A 122 -14.42 -16.26 -4.49
CA PRO A 122 -15.61 -16.71 -5.20
C PRO A 122 -16.85 -16.94 -4.32
N ASP A 123 -16.65 -17.30 -3.07
CA ASP A 123 -17.70 -17.68 -2.12
C ASP A 123 -17.74 -16.78 -0.86
N ASN A 124 -16.80 -15.84 -0.72
CA ASN A 124 -16.68 -15.07 0.50
C ASN A 124 -16.09 -13.66 0.27
N VAL A 125 -16.41 -12.75 1.19
CA VAL A 125 -15.74 -11.46 1.36
C VAL A 125 -15.35 -11.34 2.83
N TYR A 126 -14.07 -11.13 3.11
CA TYR A 126 -13.58 -11.09 4.49
C TYR A 126 -12.44 -10.09 4.66
N GLU A 127 -12.15 -9.74 5.91
CA GLU A 127 -11.00 -8.91 6.28
C GLU A 127 -9.82 -9.76 6.75
N THR A 128 -8.63 -9.40 6.30
CA THR A 128 -7.38 -10.03 6.71
C THR A 128 -6.24 -9.02 6.78
N ASP A 129 -5.03 -9.45 7.12
CA ASP A 129 -3.85 -8.61 7.05
C ASP A 129 -3.23 -8.58 5.64
N LEU A 130 -2.42 -7.56 5.39
CA LEU A 130 -1.74 -7.41 4.10
C LEU A 130 -0.72 -8.51 3.82
N ALA A 131 -0.13 -9.11 4.84
CA ALA A 131 0.85 -10.19 4.66
C ALA A 131 0.17 -11.42 4.04
N GLU A 132 -1.02 -11.78 4.52
CA GLU A 132 -1.80 -12.88 3.94
C GLU A 132 -2.20 -12.59 2.49
N VAL A 133 -2.71 -11.38 2.20
CA VAL A 133 -3.07 -10.97 0.83
C VAL A 133 -1.88 -11.13 -0.13
N LEU A 134 -0.70 -10.72 0.31
CA LEU A 134 0.51 -10.80 -0.52
C LEU A 134 0.99 -12.24 -0.70
N ALA A 135 0.97 -13.05 0.37
CA ALA A 135 1.41 -14.45 0.33
C ALA A 135 0.52 -15.30 -0.57
N LYS A 136 -0.80 -15.13 -0.47
CA LYS A 136 -1.78 -15.91 -1.23
C LYS A 136 -2.21 -15.26 -2.55
N ARG A 137 -1.80 -14.00 -2.80
CA ARG A 137 -2.20 -13.21 -3.96
C ARG A 137 -3.71 -13.06 -4.13
N HIS A 138 -4.41 -12.91 -3.03
CA HIS A 138 -5.84 -12.70 -3.02
C HIS A 138 -6.26 -11.46 -3.81
N LEU A 139 -7.49 -11.47 -4.35
CA LEU A 139 -8.07 -10.31 -4.98
C LEU A 139 -8.45 -9.28 -3.90
N LEU A 140 -7.67 -8.19 -3.85
CA LEU A 140 -7.94 -7.08 -2.95
C LEU A 140 -9.17 -6.30 -3.43
N LEU A 141 -10.16 -6.16 -2.56
CA LEU A 141 -11.35 -5.33 -2.78
C LEU A 141 -11.14 -3.90 -2.25
N GLY A 142 -10.44 -3.75 -1.12
CA GLY A 142 -10.17 -2.47 -0.51
C GLY A 142 -9.28 -2.58 0.72
N LEU A 143 -8.95 -1.41 1.27
CA LEU A 143 -8.19 -1.24 2.50
C LEU A 143 -9.02 -0.44 3.49
N ARG A 144 -8.84 -0.73 4.79
CA ARG A 144 -9.37 0.05 5.91
C ARG A 144 -8.28 0.27 6.95
N TRP A 145 -8.27 1.43 7.59
CA TRP A 145 -7.31 1.77 8.64
C TRP A 145 -7.97 2.71 9.65
N ARG A 146 -7.25 3.02 10.72
CA ARG A 146 -7.60 4.14 11.63
C ARG A 146 -6.78 5.35 11.22
N GLU A 147 -7.39 6.54 11.27
CA GLU A 147 -6.68 7.77 10.93
C GLU A 147 -5.44 7.94 11.85
N PRO A 148 -4.23 8.12 11.27
CA PRO A 148 -3.03 8.33 12.06
C PRO A 148 -3.03 9.76 12.64
N ILE A 149 -2.39 9.96 13.78
CA ILE A 149 -2.12 11.29 14.36
C ILE A 149 -1.25 12.10 13.38
N ALA A 150 -0.23 11.45 12.83
CA ALA A 150 0.62 12.02 11.80
C ALA A 150 1.21 10.91 10.94
N SER A 151 1.53 11.23 9.68
CA SER A 151 2.22 10.29 8.79
C SER A 151 3.19 11.02 7.88
N ALA A 152 4.20 10.30 7.36
CA ALA A 152 5.15 10.82 6.41
C ALA A 152 5.56 9.72 5.41
N TYR A 153 6.04 10.16 4.25
CA TYR A 153 6.51 9.28 3.19
C TYR A 153 7.70 9.93 2.49
N TYR A 154 8.73 9.14 2.27
CA TYR A 154 9.91 9.52 1.51
C TYR A 154 10.19 8.44 0.45
N LYS A 155 10.55 8.89 -0.74
CA LYS A 155 11.08 8.03 -1.80
C LYS A 155 12.29 8.73 -2.40
N GLU A 156 13.40 8.02 -2.47
CA GLU A 156 14.58 8.52 -3.15
C GLU A 156 14.33 8.78 -4.63
N PRO A 157 15.02 9.76 -5.23
CA PRO A 157 15.10 9.88 -6.68
C PRO A 157 15.63 8.57 -7.28
N GLY A 158 14.96 8.05 -8.30
CA GLY A 158 15.40 6.86 -9.02
C GLY A 158 16.01 7.23 -10.37
N GLU A 159 16.95 6.41 -10.82
CA GLU A 159 17.51 6.50 -12.17
C GLU A 159 16.75 5.56 -13.12
N ALA A 160 16.65 5.97 -14.39
CA ALA A 160 16.02 5.12 -15.40
C ALA A 160 16.88 3.86 -15.61
N GLY A 161 16.25 2.67 -15.44
CA GLY A 161 16.95 1.38 -15.53
C GLY A 161 17.81 1.02 -14.32
N GLY A 162 17.87 1.89 -13.30
CA GLY A 162 18.55 1.61 -12.04
C GLY A 162 17.76 0.71 -11.08
N PRO A 163 18.35 0.39 -9.91
CA PRO A 163 17.66 -0.38 -8.88
C PRO A 163 16.42 0.39 -8.36
N PRO A 164 15.44 -0.31 -7.80
CA PRO A 164 14.30 0.32 -7.18
C PRO A 164 14.75 1.29 -6.08
N PRO A 165 14.33 2.57 -6.12
CA PRO A 165 14.76 3.57 -5.13
C PRO A 165 14.22 3.22 -3.75
N LEU A 166 14.96 3.59 -2.69
CA LEU A 166 14.52 3.44 -1.32
C LEU A 166 13.20 4.16 -1.08
N VAL A 167 12.30 3.51 -0.34
CA VAL A 167 11.04 4.10 0.14
C VAL A 167 10.98 3.92 1.65
N VAL A 168 10.68 5.01 2.36
CA VAL A 168 10.42 4.98 3.80
C VAL A 168 9.06 5.61 4.08
N ALA A 169 8.19 4.88 4.75
CA ALA A 169 6.91 5.36 5.26
C ALA A 169 6.91 5.30 6.77
N THR A 170 6.27 6.27 7.41
CA THR A 170 6.10 6.33 8.87
C THR A 170 4.72 6.83 9.22
N ALA A 171 4.13 6.34 10.31
CA ALA A 171 2.90 6.87 10.88
C ALA A 171 2.87 6.70 12.40
N VAL A 172 2.24 7.64 13.08
CA VAL A 172 1.99 7.59 14.53
C VAL A 172 0.50 7.42 14.76
N HIS A 173 0.17 6.43 15.58
CA HIS A 173 -1.21 6.11 15.97
C HIS A 173 -1.37 6.21 17.47
N GLY A 174 -2.56 6.61 17.94
CA GLY A 174 -2.95 6.45 19.32
C GLY A 174 -3.33 4.99 19.62
N ASP A 175 -2.73 4.40 20.65
CA ASP A 175 -3.23 3.17 21.23
C ASP A 175 -4.39 3.51 22.18
N GLY A 176 -5.40 2.63 22.28
CA GLY A 176 -6.61 2.88 23.07
C GLY A 176 -6.39 3.04 24.59
N ASP A 177 -5.17 2.82 25.06
CA ASP A 177 -4.71 2.99 26.45
C ASP A 177 -4.01 4.35 26.73
N GLY A 178 -4.09 5.27 25.76
CA GLY A 178 -3.49 6.61 25.88
C GLY A 178 -2.02 6.68 25.46
N ARG A 179 -1.44 5.58 25.00
CA ARG A 179 -0.08 5.54 24.42
C ARG A 179 -0.10 5.87 22.95
N THR A 180 1.06 6.22 22.44
CA THR A 180 1.26 6.39 21.00
C THR A 180 2.25 5.35 20.46
N ARG A 181 2.00 4.90 19.24
CA ARG A 181 2.83 3.91 18.55
C ARG A 181 3.29 4.44 17.20
N LEU A 182 4.58 4.45 17.00
CA LEU A 182 5.19 4.69 15.71
C LEU A 182 5.24 3.37 14.91
N ARG A 183 4.81 3.41 13.67
CA ARG A 183 5.03 2.35 12.68
C ARG A 183 5.97 2.85 11.61
N VAL A 184 6.89 1.99 11.19
CA VAL A 184 7.87 2.25 10.13
C VAL A 184 7.79 1.13 9.12
N ALA A 185 7.75 1.46 7.83
CA ALA A 185 7.88 0.49 6.76
C ALA A 185 8.87 1.01 5.72
N VAL A 186 9.76 0.14 5.30
CA VAL A 186 10.83 0.46 4.36
C VAL A 186 10.79 -0.53 3.21
N ARG A 187 10.80 -0.03 1.98
CA ARG A 187 11.09 -0.83 0.82
C ARG A 187 12.52 -0.51 0.36
N ASP A 188 13.39 -1.51 0.48
CA ASP A 188 14.76 -1.48 -0.01
C ASP A 188 14.87 -2.48 -1.17
N GLY A 189 15.19 -2.00 -2.35
CA GLY A 189 15.04 -2.82 -3.54
C GLY A 189 13.60 -3.32 -3.75
N TYR A 190 13.41 -4.63 -3.74
CA TYR A 190 12.10 -5.30 -3.87
C TYR A 190 11.55 -5.81 -2.53
N GLU A 191 12.36 -5.77 -1.49
CA GLU A 191 12.00 -6.22 -0.15
C GLU A 191 11.28 -5.11 0.61
N VAL A 192 10.27 -5.49 1.40
CA VAL A 192 9.55 -4.57 2.26
C VAL A 192 9.64 -5.07 3.69
N LEU A 193 10.25 -4.25 4.55
CA LEU A 193 10.36 -4.49 5.99
C LEU A 193 9.42 -3.52 6.72
N SER A 194 8.79 -3.97 7.78
CA SER A 194 7.97 -3.10 8.63
C SER A 194 8.06 -3.51 10.08
N ASP A 195 8.01 -2.51 10.96
CA ASP A 195 7.99 -2.73 12.40
C ASP A 195 7.40 -1.53 13.15
N SER A 196 7.31 -1.63 14.48
CA SER A 196 6.74 -0.57 15.31
C SER A 196 7.48 -0.42 16.64
N ALA A 197 7.39 0.78 17.20
CA ALA A 197 7.88 1.11 18.53
C ALA A 197 6.85 1.97 19.28
N VAL A 198 6.81 1.86 20.61
CA VAL A 198 6.04 2.76 21.47
C VAL A 198 6.77 4.12 21.52
N CYS A 199 6.01 5.22 21.46
CA CYS A 199 6.54 6.60 21.40
C CYS A 199 6.46 7.35 22.73
N ASP A 200 6.33 6.65 23.86
CA ASP A 200 6.22 7.28 25.20
C ASP A 200 7.57 7.78 25.73
N ALA A 201 8.64 7.47 25.01
CA ALA A 201 10.01 7.82 25.33
C ALA A 201 10.54 8.94 24.40
N ASP A 202 11.76 9.39 24.67
CA ASP A 202 12.41 10.30 23.76
C ASP A 202 12.72 9.65 22.37
N THR A 203 13.00 10.48 21.39
CA THR A 203 13.23 10.03 20.02
C THR A 203 14.39 9.03 19.89
N GLU A 204 15.44 9.19 20.70
CA GLU A 204 16.61 8.31 20.65
C GLU A 204 16.28 6.90 21.18
N GLU A 205 15.46 6.80 22.20
CA GLU A 205 14.99 5.52 22.74
C GLU A 205 14.07 4.79 21.73
N VAL A 206 13.19 5.53 21.06
CA VAL A 206 12.36 5.01 19.96
C VAL A 206 13.24 4.47 18.82
N LEU A 207 14.25 5.22 18.40
CA LEU A 207 15.21 4.81 17.38
C LEU A 207 16.04 3.60 17.82
N HIS A 208 16.48 3.56 19.09
CA HIS A 208 17.17 2.41 19.64
C HIS A 208 16.31 1.14 19.61
N THR A 209 15.02 1.27 19.95
CA THR A 209 14.06 0.16 19.86
C THR A 209 13.91 -0.34 18.43
N LEU A 210 13.69 0.55 17.47
CA LEU A 210 13.59 0.21 16.04
C LEU A 210 14.86 -0.45 15.50
N ARG A 211 16.04 -0.04 15.98
CA ARG A 211 17.33 -0.64 15.58
C ARG A 211 17.45 -2.12 15.94
N ARG A 212 16.66 -2.61 16.88
CA ARG A 212 16.63 -4.01 17.33
C ARG A 212 15.59 -4.87 16.61
N THR A 213 14.84 -4.28 15.70
CA THR A 213 13.79 -4.95 14.90
C THR A 213 14.30 -5.29 13.50
N ALA A 214 13.42 -5.84 12.65
CA ALA A 214 13.72 -6.14 11.26
C ALA A 214 14.21 -4.91 10.48
N VAL A 215 13.64 -3.73 10.76
CA VAL A 215 14.04 -2.45 10.13
C VAL A 215 15.48 -2.05 10.50
N GLY A 216 15.97 -2.49 11.66
CA GLY A 216 17.36 -2.23 12.09
C GLY A 216 18.42 -2.98 11.27
N GLY A 217 18.05 -4.01 10.51
CA GLY A 217 18.93 -4.73 9.60
C GLY A 217 19.28 -4.00 8.30
N LEU A 218 18.67 -2.84 8.04
CA LEU A 218 18.94 -2.01 6.86
C LEU A 218 20.41 -1.57 6.82
N HIS A 219 20.95 -1.39 5.62
CA HIS A 219 22.27 -0.79 5.43
C HIS A 219 22.31 0.66 5.96
N ALA A 220 23.53 1.16 6.28
CA ALA A 220 23.70 2.42 7.01
C ALA A 220 22.99 3.62 6.34
N ALA A 221 23.08 3.76 5.01
CA ALA A 221 22.44 4.88 4.32
C ALA A 221 20.90 4.83 4.39
N ALA A 222 20.28 3.66 4.23
CA ALA A 222 18.84 3.50 4.38
C ALA A 222 18.39 3.78 5.83
N TRP A 223 19.16 3.32 6.81
CA TRP A 223 18.90 3.62 8.21
C TRP A 223 18.94 5.13 8.51
N GLU A 224 19.87 5.88 7.94
CA GLU A 224 19.92 7.33 8.13
C GLU A 224 18.66 8.04 7.60
N VAL A 225 18.08 7.54 6.51
CA VAL A 225 16.81 8.06 6.01
C VAL A 225 15.67 7.75 7.00
N VAL A 226 15.61 6.54 7.53
CA VAL A 226 14.65 6.17 8.59
C VAL A 226 14.80 7.07 9.80
N ARG A 227 16.03 7.22 10.33
CA ARG A 227 16.32 8.04 11.49
C ARG A 227 15.84 9.48 11.29
N ARG A 228 16.22 10.09 10.16
CA ARG A 228 15.80 11.47 9.83
C ARG A 228 14.26 11.58 9.78
N GLN A 229 13.59 10.68 9.08
CA GLN A 229 12.13 10.75 8.92
C GLN A 229 11.38 10.53 10.23
N VAL A 230 11.86 9.62 11.09
CA VAL A 230 11.30 9.40 12.43
C VAL A 230 11.48 10.65 13.29
N THR A 231 12.68 11.21 13.32
CA THR A 231 12.99 12.43 14.10
C THR A 231 12.11 13.61 13.65
N GLU A 232 11.99 13.84 12.34
CA GLU A 232 11.15 14.90 11.78
C GLU A 232 9.66 14.68 12.09
N LEU A 233 9.19 13.43 12.04
CA LEU A 233 7.78 13.12 12.32
C LEU A 233 7.47 13.34 13.80
N LEU A 234 8.27 12.82 14.72
CA LEU A 234 8.06 12.94 16.17
C LEU A 234 8.26 14.39 16.69
N ALA A 235 8.94 15.23 15.94
CA ALA A 235 9.06 16.66 16.26
C ALA A 235 7.80 17.48 15.92
N ARG A 236 6.82 16.92 15.21
CA ARG A 236 5.60 17.66 14.81
C ARG A 236 4.72 18.00 16.01
N PRO A 237 4.13 19.21 16.07
CA PRO A 237 3.31 19.65 17.22
C PRO A 237 2.10 18.76 17.54
N ALA A 238 1.56 18.07 16.56
CA ALA A 238 0.41 17.15 16.73
C ALA A 238 0.73 15.90 17.57
N ILE A 239 2.03 15.62 17.84
CA ILE A 239 2.51 14.42 18.55
C ILE A 239 3.02 14.79 19.96
N ARG A 240 3.30 16.07 20.21
CA ARG A 240 3.74 16.62 21.48
C ARG A 240 2.51 17.07 22.37
#